data_713149f22556a1e898b9bda564f56c3f
#
_entry.id   713149f22556a1e898b9bda564f56c3f
#
_cell.length_a   1.000
_cell.length_b   1.000
_cell.length_c   1.000
_cell.angle_alpha   90.00
_cell.angle_beta   90.00
_cell.angle_gamma   90.00
#
_symmetry.space_group_name_H-M   'P 1'
#
loop_
_entity.id
_entity.type
_entity.pdbx_description
1 polymer ?
#
loop_
_entity_poly.entity_id
_entity_poly.type
_entity_poly.pdbx_seq_one_letter_code
_entity_poly.pdbx_strand_id
1 'polypeptide(L)'
;MKIKLLGIALFGLTLASVVYYPQLMANNVDIDPKVQHHVVAKSKIDVVFVLDTTGSMGGLIQTAKEKIWSIATTMASAQQAPEIRIGLVAYRDRGDAYVTKVVDLSGDLDSVYATLMDFEADGGGDGPESVNKALYDAVNSMSWSAQDQAYQVIFLVGDAPPHMDYNEARYPEIVAAAMNKGIVVNTIQCGDMPMTVEPWSQIAALSHGEFFQVEQAGGAVAFNTPFDEKIAELSAALDDTRLYYGSEEEKGRMKEKVDATDKIHAGLSFASRARRAEFNASAGGKANLLGENELVAAVADGTVTLDELDADALPEALKAMAPAAQEAFVSGLSEKRETLQRQIRDLSAERGDYIAKKVDDAGGMRGSLDQKLYDAVKVQASEAGLEYKDGPAY
;
A
#
# COMPACT_ATOMS: atom_id res chain seq x y z
N MET A 1 -18.87 -77.62 -19.02
CA MET A 1 -19.75 -77.11 -17.93
C MET A 1 -19.01 -76.16 -16.96
N LYS A 2 -17.77 -76.37 -16.63
CA LYS A 2 -17.00 -75.56 -15.64
C LYS A 2 -16.68 -74.10 -16.10
N ILE A 3 -16.50 -73.87 -17.42
CA ILE A 3 -16.17 -72.54 -17.97
C ILE A 3 -17.44 -71.61 -18.00
N LYS A 4 -18.63 -72.15 -18.21
CA LYS A 4 -19.88 -71.35 -18.17
C LYS A 4 -20.24 -70.90 -16.78
N LEU A 5 -19.96 -71.70 -15.76
CA LEU A 5 -20.16 -71.34 -14.34
C LEU A 5 -19.21 -70.23 -13.88
N LEU A 6 -17.95 -70.22 -14.37
CA LEU A 6 -16.97 -69.18 -14.06
C LEU A 6 -17.37 -67.81 -14.63
N GLY A 7 -17.91 -67.82 -15.88
CA GLY A 7 -18.39 -66.59 -16.55
C GLY A 7 -19.60 -65.96 -15.83
N ILE A 8 -20.50 -66.78 -15.37
CA ILE A 8 -21.71 -66.28 -14.65
C ILE A 8 -21.32 -65.74 -13.26
N ALA A 9 -20.35 -66.35 -12.56
CA ALA A 9 -19.87 -65.85 -11.27
C ALA A 9 -19.09 -64.51 -11.42
N LEU A 10 -18.28 -64.33 -12.51
CA LEU A 10 -17.60 -63.06 -12.74
C LEU A 10 -18.57 -61.97 -13.12
N PHE A 11 -19.60 -62.24 -13.93
CA PHE A 11 -20.59 -61.27 -14.37
C PHE A 11 -21.52 -60.85 -13.18
N GLY A 12 -21.85 -61.79 -12.28
CA GLY A 12 -22.59 -61.52 -11.04
C GLY A 12 -21.83 -60.63 -10.07
N LEU A 13 -20.51 -60.83 -9.93
CA LEU A 13 -19.64 -60.00 -9.08
C LEU A 13 -19.46 -58.56 -9.62
N THR A 14 -19.35 -58.40 -10.95
CA THR A 14 -19.28 -57.05 -11.58
C THR A 14 -20.60 -56.31 -11.50
N LEU A 15 -21.76 -57.01 -11.67
CA LEU A 15 -23.05 -56.38 -11.51
C LEU A 15 -23.32 -55.95 -10.05
N ALA A 16 -22.93 -56.78 -9.06
CA ALA A 16 -23.02 -56.44 -7.66
C ALA A 16 -22.14 -55.22 -7.30
N SER A 17 -20.94 -55.11 -7.86
CA SER A 17 -20.06 -53.96 -7.61
C SER A 17 -20.61 -52.67 -8.23
N VAL A 18 -21.27 -52.72 -9.40
CA VAL A 18 -21.89 -51.54 -10.08
C VAL A 18 -23.12 -51.08 -9.31
N VAL A 19 -23.91 -51.98 -8.74
CA VAL A 19 -25.16 -51.64 -8.01
C VAL A 19 -24.86 -51.19 -6.57
N TYR A 20 -23.86 -51.77 -5.92
CA TYR A 20 -23.54 -51.45 -4.50
C TYR A 20 -22.48 -50.34 -4.37
N TYR A 21 -21.68 -50.04 -5.43
CA TYR A 21 -20.66 -49.00 -5.37
C TYR A 21 -21.24 -47.61 -5.01
N PRO A 22 -22.39 -47.17 -5.58
CA PRO A 22 -23.00 -45.90 -5.17
C PRO A 22 -23.48 -45.88 -3.72
N GLN A 23 -23.95 -47.04 -3.20
CA GLN A 23 -24.43 -47.14 -1.80
C GLN A 23 -23.30 -47.21 -0.79
N LEU A 24 -22.14 -47.79 -1.16
CA LEU A 24 -20.94 -47.79 -0.33
C LEU A 24 -20.27 -46.41 -0.26
N MET A 25 -20.38 -45.60 -1.33
CA MET A 25 -19.90 -44.24 -1.32
C MET A 25 -20.87 -43.23 -0.67
N ALA A 26 -22.16 -43.54 -0.63
CA ALA A 26 -23.17 -42.66 -0.04
C ALA A 26 -23.21 -42.70 1.50
N ASN A 27 -22.63 -43.74 2.11
CA ASN A 27 -22.70 -43.92 3.58
C ASN A 27 -21.50 -43.43 4.36
N ASN A 28 -20.53 -42.75 3.73
CA ASN A 28 -19.34 -42.22 4.40
C ASN A 28 -19.01 -40.76 4.09
N VAL A 29 -20.01 -39.95 3.81
CA VAL A 29 -19.84 -38.49 3.81
C VAL A 29 -20.85 -37.92 4.77
N ASP A 30 -20.61 -38.09 6.07
CA ASP A 30 -21.01 -37.08 7.04
C ASP A 30 -20.18 -35.84 6.71
N ILE A 31 -20.67 -35.09 5.74
CA ILE A 31 -20.29 -33.70 5.61
C ILE A 31 -21.01 -32.99 6.75
N ASP A 32 -20.37 -32.97 7.92
CA ASP A 32 -20.64 -31.95 8.92
C ASP A 32 -20.45 -30.59 8.16
N PRO A 33 -21.49 -29.80 7.93
CA PRO A 33 -21.31 -28.46 7.42
C PRO A 33 -20.79 -27.58 8.56
N LYS A 34 -19.65 -27.90 9.12
CA LYS A 34 -18.80 -26.87 9.66
C LYS A 34 -18.50 -25.99 8.46
N VAL A 35 -19.28 -24.93 8.35
CA VAL A 35 -18.90 -23.74 7.63
C VAL A 35 -17.47 -23.48 8.10
N GLN A 36 -16.50 -23.98 7.34
CA GLN A 36 -15.17 -23.43 7.40
C GLN A 36 -15.41 -21.98 7.00
N HIS A 37 -15.52 -21.11 8.01
CA HIS A 37 -15.14 -19.73 7.82
C HIS A 37 -13.71 -19.83 7.33
N HIS A 38 -13.52 -19.90 6.01
CA HIS A 38 -12.29 -19.39 5.43
C HIS A 38 -12.23 -17.97 5.97
N VAL A 39 -11.43 -17.77 7.00
CA VAL A 39 -10.88 -16.46 7.26
C VAL A 39 -10.17 -16.16 5.96
N VAL A 40 -10.84 -15.39 5.10
CA VAL A 40 -10.23 -14.87 3.87
C VAL A 40 -9.05 -14.08 4.40
N ALA A 41 -7.85 -14.61 4.18
CA ALA A 41 -6.64 -13.92 4.61
C ALA A 41 -6.72 -12.53 4.00
N LYS A 42 -6.65 -11.49 4.84
CA LYS A 42 -6.73 -10.12 4.38
C LYS A 42 -5.64 -9.93 3.34
N SER A 43 -6.00 -9.62 2.10
CA SER A 43 -5.04 -9.39 1.04
C SER A 43 -4.11 -8.26 1.43
N LYS A 44 -2.81 -8.41 1.17
CA LYS A 44 -1.78 -7.41 1.45
C LYS A 44 -1.25 -6.83 0.16
N ILE A 45 -0.81 -5.59 0.22
CA ILE A 45 -0.06 -4.92 -0.84
C ILE A 45 1.20 -4.34 -0.22
N ASP A 46 2.35 -4.77 -0.71
CA ASP A 46 3.65 -4.21 -0.37
C ASP A 46 4.18 -3.41 -1.56
N VAL A 47 4.41 -2.13 -1.37
CA VAL A 47 4.90 -1.21 -2.40
C VAL A 47 6.21 -0.59 -1.97
N VAL A 48 7.24 -0.69 -2.80
CA VAL A 48 8.50 0.03 -2.58
C VAL A 48 8.73 1.01 -3.73
N PHE A 49 8.88 2.29 -3.38
CA PHE A 49 9.33 3.29 -4.32
C PHE A 49 10.85 3.40 -4.25
N VAL A 50 11.51 3.16 -5.37
CA VAL A 50 12.95 3.34 -5.55
C VAL A 50 13.13 4.63 -6.34
N LEU A 51 13.54 5.69 -5.64
CA LEU A 51 13.51 7.06 -6.14
C LEU A 51 14.92 7.60 -6.35
N ASP A 52 15.19 8.01 -7.55
CA ASP A 52 16.34 8.85 -7.86
C ASP A 52 16.19 10.22 -7.17
N THR A 53 17.23 10.60 -6.45
CA THR A 53 17.29 11.88 -5.73
C THR A 53 18.52 12.70 -6.12
N THR A 54 19.04 12.46 -7.33
CA THR A 54 20.08 13.31 -7.94
C THR A 54 19.54 14.67 -8.34
N GLY A 55 20.42 15.60 -8.67
CA GLY A 55 20.08 17.01 -8.92
C GLY A 55 19.07 17.24 -10.04
N SER A 56 19.04 16.36 -11.07
CA SER A 56 18.07 16.41 -12.18
C SER A 56 16.62 16.15 -11.75
N MET A 57 16.41 15.52 -10.58
CA MET A 57 15.14 14.96 -10.15
C MET A 57 14.26 15.87 -9.28
N GLY A 58 14.60 17.17 -9.12
CA GLY A 58 13.87 18.08 -8.22
C GLY A 58 12.37 18.16 -8.47
N GLY A 59 11.96 18.25 -9.74
CA GLY A 59 10.54 18.26 -10.12
C GLY A 59 9.83 16.94 -9.87
N LEU A 60 10.52 15.81 -10.05
CA LEU A 60 9.96 14.48 -9.83
C LEU A 60 9.75 14.19 -8.35
N ILE A 61 10.71 14.54 -7.49
CA ILE A 61 10.56 14.35 -6.04
C ILE A 61 9.31 15.05 -5.54
N GLN A 62 9.05 16.27 -6.04
CA GLN A 62 7.82 17.00 -5.73
C GLN A 62 6.58 16.23 -6.24
N THR A 63 6.63 15.72 -7.46
CA THR A 63 5.56 14.90 -8.04
C THR A 63 5.33 13.62 -7.23
N ALA A 64 6.38 12.92 -6.80
CA ALA A 64 6.26 11.74 -5.94
C ALA A 64 5.58 12.09 -4.60
N LYS A 65 5.95 13.21 -3.98
CA LYS A 65 5.30 13.74 -2.78
C LYS A 65 3.80 14.01 -2.99
N GLU A 66 3.38 14.42 -4.16
CA GLU A 66 1.97 14.67 -4.46
C GLU A 66 1.18 13.40 -4.80
N LYS A 67 1.84 12.38 -5.36
CA LYS A 67 1.16 11.20 -5.92
C LYS A 67 1.09 9.99 -5.00
N ILE A 68 1.91 9.90 -3.97
CA ILE A 68 1.93 8.70 -3.11
C ILE A 68 0.56 8.41 -2.48
N TRP A 69 -0.18 9.44 -2.07
CA TRP A 69 -1.52 9.30 -1.51
C TRP A 69 -2.55 8.88 -2.56
N SER A 70 -2.44 9.36 -3.80
CA SER A 70 -3.26 8.93 -4.93
C SER A 70 -3.05 7.44 -5.22
N ILE A 71 -1.80 6.99 -5.22
CA ILE A 71 -1.44 5.58 -5.41
C ILE A 71 -1.98 4.72 -4.26
N ALA A 72 -1.78 5.16 -3.01
CA ALA A 72 -2.30 4.46 -1.85
C ALA A 72 -3.84 4.36 -1.86
N THR A 73 -4.54 5.44 -2.22
CA THR A 73 -6.01 5.46 -2.36
C THR A 73 -6.47 4.53 -3.48
N THR A 74 -5.79 4.55 -4.63
CA THR A 74 -6.06 3.64 -5.75
C THR A 74 -5.91 2.18 -5.30
N MET A 75 -4.84 1.84 -4.59
CA MET A 75 -4.62 0.47 -4.09
C MET A 75 -5.66 0.07 -3.03
N ALA A 76 -6.09 1.00 -2.19
CA ALA A 76 -7.11 0.77 -1.18
C ALA A 76 -8.52 0.57 -1.76
N SER A 77 -8.76 0.95 -3.02
CA SER A 77 -10.06 0.82 -3.70
C SER A 77 -10.38 -0.60 -4.20
N ALA A 78 -9.49 -1.57 -3.98
CA ALA A 78 -9.78 -2.97 -4.25
C ALA A 78 -11.05 -3.43 -3.50
N GLN A 79 -11.86 -4.33 -4.13
CA GLN A 79 -13.15 -4.78 -3.58
C GLN A 79 -13.07 -5.35 -2.16
N GLN A 80 -11.96 -6.01 -1.84
CA GLN A 80 -11.60 -6.41 -0.48
C GLN A 80 -10.44 -5.50 -0.06
N ALA A 81 -10.73 -4.51 0.78
CA ALA A 81 -9.73 -3.52 1.20
C ALA A 81 -8.47 -4.20 1.73
N PRO A 82 -7.33 -4.09 1.03
CA PRO A 82 -6.08 -4.73 1.43
C PRO A 82 -5.42 -3.97 2.58
N GLU A 83 -4.54 -4.65 3.30
CA GLU A 83 -3.54 -4.01 4.13
C GLU A 83 -2.42 -3.49 3.23
N ILE A 84 -2.12 -2.19 3.31
CA ILE A 84 -1.11 -1.54 2.46
C ILE A 84 0.10 -1.19 3.31
N ARG A 85 1.29 -1.59 2.84
CA ARG A 85 2.57 -1.14 3.38
C ARG A 85 3.38 -0.47 2.29
N ILE A 86 4.02 0.64 2.63
CA ILE A 86 4.88 1.40 1.71
C ILE A 86 6.28 1.48 2.30
N GLY A 87 7.29 1.28 1.44
CA GLY A 87 8.70 1.50 1.74
C GLY A 87 9.34 2.42 0.70
N LEU A 88 10.49 3.00 1.03
CA LEU A 88 11.24 3.90 0.15
C LEU A 88 12.70 3.48 0.08
N VAL A 89 13.29 3.58 -1.10
CA VAL A 89 14.73 3.57 -1.31
C VAL A 89 15.09 4.81 -2.12
N ALA A 90 15.64 5.83 -1.48
CA ALA A 90 16.23 6.95 -2.20
C ALA A 90 17.65 6.57 -2.64
N TYR A 91 18.03 6.94 -3.87
CA TYR A 91 19.38 6.70 -4.36
C TYR A 91 19.99 7.92 -5.06
N ARG A 92 21.29 7.93 -5.09
CA ARG A 92 22.16 8.85 -5.85
C ARG A 92 23.30 8.03 -6.42
N ASP A 93 24.46 8.65 -6.63
CA ASP A 93 25.64 7.92 -7.09
C ASP A 93 26.75 7.87 -6.03
N ARG A 94 27.82 7.11 -6.33
CA ARG A 94 29.02 7.00 -5.50
C ARG A 94 29.75 8.35 -5.48
N GLY A 95 30.08 8.80 -4.27
CA GLY A 95 30.70 10.12 -4.06
C GLY A 95 29.74 11.19 -3.60
N ASP A 96 28.45 10.98 -3.73
CA ASP A 96 27.41 11.84 -3.17
C ASP A 96 27.28 11.67 -1.65
N ALA A 97 26.41 12.45 -1.02
CA ALA A 97 26.14 12.40 0.40
C ALA A 97 25.68 11.00 0.89
N TYR A 98 25.09 10.21 0.00
CA TYR A 98 24.74 8.80 0.19
C TYR A 98 24.59 8.10 -1.17
N VAL A 99 24.77 6.79 -1.18
CA VAL A 99 24.42 5.96 -2.34
C VAL A 99 22.96 5.55 -2.27
N THR A 100 22.52 5.03 -1.11
CA THR A 100 21.12 4.68 -0.86
C THR A 100 20.70 5.09 0.56
N LYS A 101 19.41 5.42 0.71
CA LYS A 101 18.71 5.55 1.99
C LYS A 101 17.48 4.66 1.96
N VAL A 102 17.34 3.76 2.92
CA VAL A 102 16.27 2.76 2.99
C VAL A 102 15.31 3.09 4.11
N VAL A 103 14.01 3.13 3.80
CA VAL A 103 12.90 3.19 4.74
C VAL A 103 12.10 1.91 4.54
N ASP A 104 12.06 1.04 5.54
CA ASP A 104 11.43 -0.28 5.42
C ASP A 104 9.91 -0.18 5.22
N LEU A 105 9.30 -1.27 4.78
CA LEU A 105 7.87 -1.41 4.57
C LEU A 105 7.09 -1.18 5.87
N SER A 106 6.21 -0.21 5.87
CA SER A 106 5.38 0.19 7.00
C SER A 106 3.93 0.44 6.59
N GLY A 107 2.98 0.06 7.45
CA GLY A 107 1.58 0.48 7.37
C GLY A 107 1.34 1.89 7.91
N ASP A 108 2.33 2.48 8.56
CA ASP A 108 2.34 3.90 8.95
C ASP A 108 2.86 4.76 7.79
N LEU A 109 1.95 5.02 6.85
CA LEU A 109 2.25 5.80 5.66
C LEU A 109 2.60 7.25 5.98
N ASP A 110 2.11 7.78 7.09
CA ASP A 110 2.42 9.14 7.54
C ASP A 110 3.91 9.27 7.87
N SER A 111 4.48 8.32 8.61
CA SER A 111 5.90 8.32 8.96
C SER A 111 6.80 8.10 7.73
N VAL A 112 6.39 7.21 6.82
CA VAL A 112 7.08 7.02 5.53
C VAL A 112 7.04 8.31 4.70
N TYR A 113 5.87 8.94 4.62
CA TYR A 113 5.70 10.19 3.88
C TYR A 113 6.48 11.35 4.50
N ALA A 114 6.49 11.47 5.82
CA ALA A 114 7.27 12.49 6.52
C ALA A 114 8.78 12.37 6.21
N THR A 115 9.27 11.14 6.02
CA THR A 115 10.65 10.89 5.57
C THR A 115 10.84 11.28 4.10
N LEU A 116 9.86 10.98 3.22
CA LEU A 116 9.89 11.42 1.82
C LEU A 116 9.94 12.95 1.69
N MET A 117 9.28 13.69 2.59
CA MET A 117 9.34 15.15 2.61
C MET A 117 10.75 15.69 2.81
N ASP A 118 11.64 14.93 3.47
CA ASP A 118 13.03 15.32 3.70
C ASP A 118 13.96 14.99 2.51
N PHE A 119 13.47 14.29 1.49
CA PHE A 119 14.27 14.04 0.29
C PHE A 119 14.35 15.29 -0.55
N GLU A 120 15.59 15.68 -0.87
CA GLU A 120 15.92 16.81 -1.72
C GLU A 120 16.77 16.32 -2.89
N ALA A 121 16.60 16.95 -4.05
CA ALA A 121 17.42 16.68 -5.22
C ALA A 121 18.78 17.34 -5.02
N ASP A 122 19.84 16.53 -5.04
CA ASP A 122 21.22 17.02 -4.89
C ASP A 122 22.20 15.93 -5.34
N GLY A 123 23.42 16.32 -5.70
CA GLY A 123 24.43 15.37 -6.20
C GLY A 123 24.19 14.99 -7.66
N GLY A 124 24.73 13.81 -8.03
CA GLY A 124 24.90 13.43 -9.43
C GLY A 124 26.07 14.18 -10.06
N GLY A 125 26.76 13.59 -11.01
CA GLY A 125 27.93 14.22 -11.63
C GLY A 125 28.22 13.73 -13.02
N ASP A 126 27.86 12.51 -13.31
CA ASP A 126 27.97 11.85 -14.61
C ASP A 126 26.60 11.30 -15.05
N GLY A 127 26.56 10.60 -16.17
CA GLY A 127 25.27 10.19 -16.74
C GLY A 127 24.61 9.00 -16.04
N PRO A 128 25.33 7.91 -15.71
CA PRO A 128 24.78 6.76 -14.98
C PRO A 128 24.66 7.04 -13.49
N GLU A 129 23.75 6.27 -12.83
CA GLU A 129 23.50 6.38 -11.40
C GLU A 129 23.52 4.99 -10.71
N SER A 130 23.52 4.95 -9.38
CA SER A 130 23.59 3.70 -8.61
C SER A 130 22.26 2.92 -8.55
N VAL A 131 21.59 2.77 -9.68
CA VAL A 131 20.31 2.04 -9.84
C VAL A 131 20.43 0.58 -9.39
N ASN A 132 21.56 -0.09 -9.71
CA ASN A 132 21.79 -1.48 -9.31
C ASN A 132 21.79 -1.64 -7.79
N LYS A 133 22.49 -0.74 -7.08
CA LYS A 133 22.53 -0.76 -5.61
C LYS A 133 21.16 -0.50 -5.00
N ALA A 134 20.41 0.45 -5.56
CA ALA A 134 19.07 0.79 -5.12
C ALA A 134 18.09 -0.39 -5.30
N LEU A 135 18.09 -1.05 -6.45
CA LEU A 135 17.30 -2.26 -6.69
C LEU A 135 17.72 -3.40 -5.75
N TYR A 136 19.04 -3.58 -5.53
CA TYR A 136 19.52 -4.60 -4.60
C TYR A 136 18.97 -4.38 -3.19
N ASP A 137 18.99 -3.15 -2.70
CA ASP A 137 18.45 -2.81 -1.38
C ASP A 137 16.94 -2.99 -1.32
N ALA A 138 16.21 -2.54 -2.34
CA ALA A 138 14.77 -2.73 -2.43
C ALA A 138 14.36 -4.21 -2.39
N VAL A 139 15.10 -5.08 -3.09
CA VAL A 139 14.77 -6.52 -3.15
C VAL A 139 15.21 -7.27 -1.88
N ASN A 140 16.32 -6.88 -1.24
CA ASN A 140 16.96 -7.70 -0.21
C ASN A 140 16.95 -7.10 1.19
N SER A 141 16.74 -5.79 1.34
CA SER A 141 16.78 -5.11 2.64
C SER A 141 15.41 -4.73 3.19
N MET A 142 14.33 -5.01 2.44
CA MET A 142 12.95 -4.75 2.85
C MET A 142 12.30 -5.96 3.52
N SER A 143 11.42 -5.71 4.49
CA SER A 143 10.62 -6.71 5.20
C SER A 143 9.39 -7.12 4.38
N TRP A 144 9.59 -7.70 3.19
CA TRP A 144 8.51 -8.15 2.32
C TRP A 144 7.60 -9.19 2.98
N SER A 145 6.29 -9.16 2.70
CA SER A 145 5.36 -10.22 3.06
C SER A 145 5.73 -11.56 2.38
N ALA A 146 5.18 -12.66 2.86
CA ALA A 146 5.31 -13.92 2.14
C ALA A 146 4.62 -13.82 0.76
N GLN A 147 5.22 -14.41 -0.26
CA GLN A 147 4.82 -14.29 -1.67
C GLN A 147 3.36 -14.69 -1.95
N ASP A 148 2.83 -15.67 -1.21
CA ASP A 148 1.47 -16.18 -1.35
C ASP A 148 0.40 -15.35 -0.63
N GLN A 149 0.79 -14.28 0.08
CA GLN A 149 -0.09 -13.48 0.93
C GLN A 149 -0.21 -12.03 0.48
N ALA A 150 0.61 -11.57 -0.46
CA ALA A 150 0.69 -10.17 -0.85
C ALA A 150 0.96 -9.97 -2.34
N TYR A 151 0.38 -8.91 -2.90
CA TYR A 151 0.88 -8.31 -4.12
C TYR A 151 2.10 -7.46 -3.76
N GLN A 152 3.23 -7.74 -4.40
CA GLN A 152 4.53 -7.12 -4.10
C GLN A 152 5.04 -6.39 -5.32
N VAL A 153 5.25 -5.09 -5.21
CA VAL A 153 5.64 -4.25 -6.35
C VAL A 153 6.70 -3.22 -5.99
N ILE A 154 7.67 -3.05 -6.88
CA ILE A 154 8.64 -1.96 -6.88
C ILE A 154 8.28 -1.00 -8.01
N PHE A 155 8.28 0.30 -7.71
CA PHE A 155 8.29 1.37 -8.71
C PHE A 155 9.67 2.01 -8.70
N LEU A 156 10.48 1.70 -9.71
CA LEU A 156 11.78 2.32 -9.93
C LEU A 156 11.57 3.61 -10.74
N VAL A 157 11.98 4.73 -10.19
CA VAL A 157 11.72 6.07 -10.75
C VAL A 157 13.02 6.87 -10.84
N GLY A 158 13.36 7.37 -12.01
CA GLY A 158 14.57 8.17 -12.24
C GLY A 158 14.73 8.53 -13.72
N ASP A 159 15.85 9.14 -14.08
CA ASP A 159 16.11 9.62 -15.45
C ASP A 159 17.39 9.01 -16.08
N ALA A 160 18.26 8.39 -15.30
CA ALA A 160 19.58 7.94 -15.71
C ALA A 160 19.71 6.40 -15.81
N PRO A 161 20.60 5.87 -16.65
CA PRO A 161 20.87 4.43 -16.72
C PRO A 161 21.67 3.94 -15.52
N PRO A 162 21.64 2.62 -15.21
CA PRO A 162 22.47 2.03 -14.17
C PRO A 162 23.96 2.03 -14.53
N HIS A 163 24.83 2.22 -13.55
CA HIS A 163 26.24 1.90 -13.68
C HIS A 163 26.43 0.40 -13.91
N MET A 164 27.07 0.03 -15.02
CA MET A 164 27.39 -1.36 -15.37
C MET A 164 28.88 -1.69 -15.18
N ASP A 165 29.68 -0.72 -14.81
CA ASP A 165 31.13 -0.81 -14.56
C ASP A 165 31.50 -0.97 -13.10
N TYR A 166 30.55 -0.75 -12.17
CA TYR A 166 30.78 -0.96 -10.75
C TYR A 166 30.88 -2.45 -10.40
N ASN A 167 31.77 -2.77 -9.42
CA ASN A 167 31.93 -4.13 -8.91
C ASN A 167 30.83 -4.47 -7.88
N GLU A 168 29.62 -4.71 -8.40
CA GLU A 168 28.42 -5.04 -7.63
C GLU A 168 27.49 -5.93 -8.46
N ALA A 169 26.44 -6.49 -7.82
CA ALA A 169 25.40 -7.23 -8.54
C ALA A 169 24.71 -6.29 -9.55
N ARG A 170 24.44 -6.79 -10.74
CA ARG A 170 23.81 -6.02 -11.81
C ARG A 170 22.32 -6.27 -11.87
N TYR A 171 21.55 -5.34 -12.43
CA TYR A 171 20.09 -5.44 -12.48
C TYR A 171 19.54 -6.76 -13.03
N PRO A 172 20.13 -7.45 -14.03
CA PRO A 172 19.57 -8.72 -14.49
C PRO A 172 19.55 -9.80 -13.40
N GLU A 173 20.60 -9.85 -12.56
CA GLU A 173 20.71 -10.79 -11.44
C GLU A 173 19.75 -10.39 -10.30
N ILE A 174 19.64 -9.10 -10.02
CA ILE A 174 18.80 -8.57 -8.96
C ILE A 174 17.32 -8.77 -9.30
N VAL A 175 16.93 -8.49 -10.56
CA VAL A 175 15.55 -8.67 -11.03
C VAL A 175 15.16 -10.15 -11.06
N ALA A 176 16.09 -11.06 -11.43
CA ALA A 176 15.85 -12.49 -11.31
C ALA A 176 15.59 -12.91 -9.86
N ALA A 177 16.31 -12.31 -8.89
CA ALA A 177 16.05 -12.55 -7.47
C ALA A 177 14.69 -11.96 -7.03
N ALA A 178 14.28 -10.79 -7.55
CA ALA A 178 12.97 -10.20 -7.33
C ALA A 178 11.85 -11.13 -7.81
N MET A 179 11.93 -11.64 -9.04
CA MET A 179 10.98 -12.61 -9.59
C MET A 179 10.83 -13.86 -8.72
N ASN A 180 11.95 -14.41 -8.24
CA ASN A 180 11.93 -15.60 -7.36
C ASN A 180 11.21 -15.33 -6.03
N LYS A 181 11.11 -14.07 -5.63
CA LYS A 181 10.35 -13.61 -4.45
C LYS A 181 8.90 -13.21 -4.80
N GLY A 182 8.50 -13.21 -6.07
CA GLY A 182 7.20 -12.75 -6.54
C GLY A 182 7.06 -11.23 -6.61
N ILE A 183 8.19 -10.50 -6.63
CA ILE A 183 8.21 -9.04 -6.68
C ILE A 183 8.23 -8.59 -8.14
N VAL A 184 7.23 -7.80 -8.52
CA VAL A 184 7.15 -7.13 -9.83
C VAL A 184 7.91 -5.80 -9.78
N VAL A 185 8.67 -5.46 -10.81
CA VAL A 185 9.38 -4.18 -10.91
C VAL A 185 8.83 -3.38 -12.09
N ASN A 186 8.06 -2.35 -11.82
CA ASN A 186 7.68 -1.36 -12.81
C ASN A 186 8.73 -0.25 -12.85
N THR A 187 8.99 0.28 -14.03
CA THR A 187 9.98 1.35 -14.21
C THR A 187 9.35 2.60 -14.81
N ILE A 188 9.69 3.76 -14.26
CA ILE A 188 9.17 5.07 -14.66
C ILE A 188 10.35 5.95 -15.01
N GLN A 189 10.68 6.01 -16.29
CA GLN A 189 11.70 6.94 -16.79
C GLN A 189 11.14 8.35 -16.85
N CYS A 190 11.83 9.29 -16.23
CA CYS A 190 11.56 10.72 -16.33
C CYS A 190 12.44 11.34 -17.41
N GLY A 191 11.83 12.16 -18.27
CA GLY A 191 12.53 12.72 -19.43
C GLY A 191 12.73 11.72 -20.57
N ASP A 192 13.68 12.04 -21.45
CA ASP A 192 13.84 11.37 -22.73
C ASP A 192 15.28 10.88 -23.00
N MET A 193 16.10 10.69 -21.94
CA MET A 193 17.47 10.21 -22.10
C MET A 193 17.50 8.84 -22.81
N PRO A 194 18.03 8.74 -24.06
CA PRO A 194 17.91 7.51 -24.85
C PRO A 194 18.66 6.31 -24.24
N MET A 195 19.78 6.58 -23.53
CA MET A 195 20.58 5.52 -22.89
C MET A 195 19.86 4.84 -21.72
N THR A 196 18.83 5.46 -21.17
CA THR A 196 18.02 4.95 -20.05
C THR A 196 16.93 3.99 -20.52
N VAL A 197 16.40 4.18 -21.75
CA VAL A 197 15.24 3.42 -22.27
C VAL A 197 15.48 1.90 -22.26
N GLU A 198 16.62 1.46 -22.82
CA GLU A 198 16.89 0.03 -22.97
C GLU A 198 17.04 -0.68 -21.60
N PRO A 199 17.93 -0.26 -20.66
CA PRO A 199 18.06 -0.95 -19.40
C PRO A 199 16.77 -0.90 -18.55
N TRP A 200 16.03 0.20 -18.58
CA TRP A 200 14.79 0.32 -17.82
C TRP A 200 13.67 -0.55 -18.39
N SER A 201 13.55 -0.62 -19.72
CA SER A 201 12.63 -1.56 -20.38
C SER A 201 12.99 -3.02 -20.09
N GLN A 202 14.28 -3.36 -20.01
CA GLN A 202 14.73 -4.69 -19.65
C GLN A 202 14.45 -5.03 -18.18
N ILE A 203 14.67 -4.10 -17.24
CA ILE A 203 14.34 -4.28 -15.83
C ILE A 203 12.84 -4.63 -15.68
N ALA A 204 11.96 -3.85 -16.29
CA ALA A 204 10.53 -4.11 -16.26
C ALA A 204 10.17 -5.46 -16.89
N ALA A 205 10.62 -5.72 -18.12
CA ALA A 205 10.29 -6.94 -18.85
C ALA A 205 10.76 -8.22 -18.12
N LEU A 206 11.93 -8.19 -17.49
CA LEU A 206 12.46 -9.34 -16.74
C LEU A 206 11.66 -9.68 -15.48
N SER A 207 10.84 -8.78 -14.95
CA SER A 207 10.02 -8.99 -13.74
C SER A 207 8.52 -9.00 -14.03
N HIS A 208 8.10 -9.12 -15.29
CA HIS A 208 6.70 -8.98 -15.71
C HIS A 208 6.07 -7.63 -15.37
N GLY A 209 6.90 -6.60 -15.19
CA GLY A 209 6.48 -5.22 -14.97
C GLY A 209 6.31 -4.44 -16.27
N GLU A 210 5.89 -3.19 -16.11
CA GLU A 210 5.66 -2.26 -17.20
C GLU A 210 6.71 -1.14 -17.18
N PHE A 211 7.13 -0.69 -18.38
CA PHE A 211 7.98 0.48 -18.56
C PHE A 211 7.12 1.69 -18.94
N PHE A 212 7.24 2.75 -18.17
CA PHE A 212 6.60 4.02 -18.44
C PHE A 212 7.64 5.11 -18.71
N GLN A 213 7.32 5.97 -19.65
CA GLN A 213 8.08 7.21 -19.88
C GLN A 213 7.16 8.39 -19.62
N VAL A 214 7.66 9.36 -18.86
CA VAL A 214 6.95 10.60 -18.49
C VAL A 214 7.84 11.81 -18.70
N GLU A 215 7.25 13.00 -18.68
CA GLU A 215 8.04 14.24 -18.71
C GLU A 215 9.02 14.32 -17.52
N GLN A 216 10.10 15.09 -17.64
CA GLN A 216 11.13 15.23 -16.61
C GLN A 216 10.56 15.59 -15.22
N ALA A 217 9.50 16.38 -15.17
CA ALA A 217 8.79 16.72 -13.95
C ALA A 217 7.77 15.65 -13.48
N GLY A 218 7.72 14.49 -14.17
CA GLY A 218 6.85 13.37 -13.78
C GLY A 218 5.44 13.39 -14.37
N GLY A 219 5.03 14.42 -15.11
CA GLY A 219 3.75 14.48 -15.86
C GLY A 219 2.49 14.20 -15.04
N ALA A 220 2.56 14.42 -13.70
CA ALA A 220 1.46 14.14 -12.80
C ALA A 220 0.39 15.21 -12.91
N VAL A 221 -0.87 14.80 -13.02
CA VAL A 221 -2.01 15.70 -13.01
C VAL A 221 -2.51 15.88 -11.58
N ALA A 222 -2.40 17.09 -11.06
CA ALA A 222 -2.97 17.46 -9.78
C ALA A 222 -4.19 18.37 -10.01
N PHE A 223 -5.34 17.96 -9.48
CA PHE A 223 -6.55 18.78 -9.48
C PHE A 223 -6.71 19.44 -8.11
N ASN A 224 -6.80 20.78 -8.12
CA ASN A 224 -7.31 21.50 -6.96
C ASN A 224 -8.82 21.61 -7.07
N THR A 225 -9.51 21.33 -5.96
CA THR A 225 -10.97 21.36 -5.89
C THR A 225 -11.45 22.30 -4.81
N PRO A 226 -12.71 22.79 -4.88
CA PRO A 226 -13.27 23.65 -3.85
C PRO A 226 -13.50 22.91 -2.50
N PHE A 227 -13.30 21.61 -2.45
CA PHE A 227 -13.51 20.77 -1.27
C PHE A 227 -12.23 20.53 -0.47
N ASP A 228 -11.04 20.71 -1.09
CA ASP A 228 -9.75 20.29 -0.55
C ASP A 228 -9.44 20.93 0.81
N GLU A 229 -9.68 22.24 0.96
CA GLU A 229 -9.41 22.95 2.22
C GLU A 229 -10.28 22.39 3.36
N LYS A 230 -11.59 22.19 3.09
CA LYS A 230 -12.50 21.66 4.12
C LYS A 230 -12.17 20.23 4.52
N ILE A 231 -11.84 19.38 3.56
CA ILE A 231 -11.43 18.01 3.85
C ILE A 231 -10.12 18.00 4.65
N ALA A 232 -9.17 18.88 4.32
CA ALA A 232 -7.91 19.01 5.05
C ALA A 232 -8.09 19.46 6.51
N GLU A 233 -9.03 20.38 6.78
CA GLU A 233 -9.41 20.77 8.14
C GLU A 233 -10.02 19.60 8.92
N LEU A 234 -10.95 18.86 8.31
CA LEU A 234 -11.58 17.70 8.92
C LEU A 234 -10.57 16.58 9.18
N SER A 235 -9.55 16.41 8.30
CA SER A 235 -8.44 15.47 8.49
C SER A 235 -7.66 15.79 9.76
N ALA A 236 -7.26 17.04 9.97
CA ALA A 236 -6.57 17.45 11.19
C ALA A 236 -7.43 17.22 12.44
N ALA A 237 -8.71 17.60 12.40
CA ALA A 237 -9.63 17.35 13.49
C ALA A 237 -9.87 15.85 13.78
N LEU A 238 -9.76 15.00 12.75
CA LEU A 238 -9.85 13.53 12.89
C LEU A 238 -8.58 12.98 13.57
N ASP A 239 -7.41 13.43 13.18
CA ASP A 239 -6.15 13.05 13.80
C ASP A 239 -6.09 13.43 15.28
N ASP A 240 -6.66 14.59 15.67
CA ASP A 240 -6.80 15.05 17.06
C ASP A 240 -7.70 14.15 17.93
N THR A 241 -8.44 13.20 17.36
CA THR A 241 -9.25 12.25 18.14
C THR A 241 -8.46 11.06 18.69
N ARG A 242 -7.19 10.94 18.35
CA ARG A 242 -6.35 9.81 18.76
C ARG A 242 -5.88 9.94 20.20
N LEU A 243 -5.94 8.84 20.94
CA LEU A 243 -5.37 8.70 22.27
C LEU A 243 -4.56 7.41 22.33
N TYR A 244 -3.30 7.50 22.72
CA TYR A 244 -2.42 6.35 22.78
C TYR A 244 -2.18 5.90 24.22
N TYR A 245 -2.35 4.58 24.48
CA TYR A 245 -2.15 3.94 25.77
C TYR A 245 -0.98 2.94 25.72
N GLY A 246 -0.55 2.45 26.90
CA GLY A 246 0.50 1.46 27.01
C GLY A 246 1.72 1.98 27.78
N SER A 247 2.83 1.28 27.63
CA SER A 247 4.12 1.64 28.22
C SER A 247 4.65 2.99 27.70
N GLU A 248 5.57 3.60 28.40
CA GLU A 248 6.21 4.84 27.95
C GLU A 248 6.94 4.67 26.62
N GLU A 249 7.49 3.48 26.33
CA GLU A 249 8.11 3.18 25.04
C GLU A 249 7.07 3.15 23.90
N GLU A 250 5.94 2.49 24.12
CA GLU A 250 4.84 2.42 23.13
C GLU A 250 4.24 3.80 22.88
N LYS A 251 3.96 4.56 23.92
CA LYS A 251 3.51 5.96 23.80
C LYS A 251 4.56 6.83 23.10
N GLY A 252 5.85 6.59 23.34
CA GLY A 252 6.96 7.26 22.66
C GLY A 252 6.96 7.02 21.14
N ARG A 253 6.80 5.76 20.69
CA ARG A 253 6.66 5.44 19.25
C ARG A 253 5.45 6.12 18.63
N MET A 254 4.32 6.14 19.34
CA MET A 254 3.11 6.80 18.82
C MET A 254 3.24 8.32 18.80
N LYS A 255 4.06 8.88 19.67
CA LYS A 255 4.40 10.32 19.60
C LYS A 255 5.17 10.64 18.31
N GLU A 256 6.12 9.80 17.90
CA GLU A 256 6.82 9.97 16.62
C GLU A 256 5.84 9.97 15.43
N LYS A 257 4.83 9.09 15.45
CA LYS A 257 3.75 9.09 14.47
C LYS A 257 2.94 10.39 14.49
N VAL A 258 2.61 10.93 15.66
CA VAL A 258 1.91 12.22 15.78
C VAL A 258 2.78 13.33 15.20
N ASP A 259 4.06 13.40 15.57
CA ASP A 259 5.01 14.40 15.07
C ASP A 259 5.12 14.32 13.52
N ALA A 260 5.13 13.11 12.93
CA ALA A 260 5.09 12.90 11.48
C ALA A 260 3.79 13.44 10.86
N THR A 261 2.64 13.17 11.47
CA THR A 261 1.34 13.70 11.04
C THR A 261 1.30 15.22 11.07
N ASP A 262 1.81 15.84 12.13
CA ASP A 262 1.88 17.30 12.27
C ASP A 262 2.75 17.93 11.17
N LYS A 263 3.89 17.30 10.86
CA LYS A 263 4.76 17.71 9.75
C LYS A 263 4.02 17.67 8.41
N ILE A 264 3.21 16.63 8.17
CA ILE A 264 2.36 16.52 6.98
C ILE A 264 1.34 17.65 6.92
N HIS A 265 0.64 17.93 8.01
CA HIS A 265 -0.33 19.02 8.05
C HIS A 265 0.29 20.38 7.83
N ALA A 266 1.53 20.60 8.29
CA ALA A 266 2.24 21.86 8.11
C ALA A 266 2.82 22.04 6.69
N GLY A 267 3.23 20.94 6.02
CA GLY A 267 4.02 21.00 4.80
C GLY A 267 3.28 20.67 3.50
N LEU A 268 2.10 20.03 3.56
CA LEU A 268 1.36 19.60 2.37
C LEU A 268 0.33 20.62 1.88
N SER A 269 0.10 20.59 0.55
CA SER A 269 -1.04 21.27 -0.07
C SER A 269 -2.38 20.76 0.47
N PHE A 270 -3.43 21.58 0.41
CA PHE A 270 -4.79 21.15 0.76
C PHE A 270 -5.23 19.93 -0.06
N ALA A 271 -4.91 19.89 -1.34
CA ALA A 271 -5.24 18.76 -2.22
C ALA A 271 -4.59 17.45 -1.76
N SER A 272 -3.30 17.47 -1.37
CA SER A 272 -2.60 16.28 -0.87
C SER A 272 -3.13 15.85 0.49
N ARG A 273 -3.45 16.80 1.39
CA ARG A 273 -4.09 16.50 2.68
C ARG A 273 -5.49 15.91 2.51
N ALA A 274 -6.26 16.40 1.50
CA ALA A 274 -7.57 15.84 1.17
C ALA A 274 -7.47 14.38 0.70
N ARG A 275 -6.48 14.04 -0.15
CA ARG A 275 -6.23 12.65 -0.56
C ARG A 275 -5.81 11.76 0.60
N ARG A 276 -4.95 12.25 1.51
CA ARG A 276 -4.62 11.53 2.74
C ARG A 276 -5.87 11.28 3.60
N ALA A 277 -6.75 12.27 3.74
CA ALA A 277 -7.99 12.13 4.47
C ALA A 277 -8.92 11.08 3.86
N GLU A 278 -9.05 11.06 2.54
CA GLU A 278 -9.80 10.06 1.78
C GLU A 278 -9.24 8.65 2.03
N PHE A 279 -7.93 8.47 1.94
CA PHE A 279 -7.27 7.21 2.28
C PHE A 279 -7.56 6.79 3.72
N ASN A 280 -7.33 7.67 4.70
CA ASN A 280 -7.54 7.39 6.13
C ASN A 280 -9.01 7.10 6.49
N ALA A 281 -9.96 7.63 5.73
CA ALA A 281 -11.38 7.33 5.91
C ALA A 281 -11.81 6.00 5.26
N SER A 282 -10.95 5.38 4.45
CA SER A 282 -11.16 4.07 3.84
C SER A 282 -10.86 2.92 4.82
N ALA A 283 -11.36 1.74 4.50
CA ALA A 283 -11.06 0.54 5.30
C ALA A 283 -9.55 0.18 5.26
N GLY A 284 -8.87 0.41 4.14
CA GLY A 284 -7.43 0.17 3.98
C GLY A 284 -6.56 1.19 4.74
N GLY A 285 -7.07 2.39 4.98
CA GLY A 285 -6.36 3.46 5.68
C GLY A 285 -6.49 3.44 7.21
N LYS A 286 -7.32 2.54 7.78
CA LYS A 286 -7.55 2.48 9.24
C LYS A 286 -6.24 2.33 10.02
N ALA A 287 -5.33 1.49 9.55
CA ALA A 287 -4.04 1.27 10.21
C ALA A 287 -3.17 2.52 10.20
N ASN A 288 -3.13 3.24 9.07
CA ASN A 288 -2.41 4.51 8.98
C ASN A 288 -3.00 5.58 9.88
N LEU A 289 -4.34 5.70 9.94
CA LEU A 289 -5.00 6.69 10.82
C LEU A 289 -4.68 6.43 12.28
N LEU A 290 -4.85 5.19 12.75
CA LEU A 290 -4.86 4.89 14.17
C LEU A 290 -3.46 4.58 14.73
N GLY A 291 -2.59 3.91 13.95
CA GLY A 291 -1.35 3.34 14.48
C GLY A 291 -1.61 2.19 15.44
N GLU A 292 -0.67 1.96 16.35
CA GLU A 292 -0.73 0.93 17.39
C GLU A 292 -1.26 1.53 18.71
N ASN A 293 -1.84 0.68 19.57
CA ASN A 293 -2.27 1.06 20.93
C ASN A 293 -3.14 2.32 20.98
N GLU A 294 -4.12 2.44 20.06
CA GLU A 294 -5.05 3.56 20.01
C GLU A 294 -6.29 3.26 20.87
N LEU A 295 -6.42 3.99 21.96
CA LEU A 295 -7.36 3.72 23.04
C LEU A 295 -8.83 3.85 22.62
N VAL A 296 -9.18 4.88 21.85
CA VAL A 296 -10.58 5.13 21.47
C VAL A 296 -11.11 4.00 20.60
N ALA A 297 -10.30 3.49 19.68
CA ALA A 297 -10.67 2.33 18.86
C ALA A 297 -10.70 1.03 19.69
N ALA A 298 -9.70 0.82 20.56
CA ALA A 298 -9.62 -0.37 21.38
C ALA A 298 -10.81 -0.50 22.35
N VAL A 299 -11.27 0.62 22.93
CA VAL A 299 -12.47 0.65 23.77
C VAL A 299 -13.74 0.44 22.93
N ALA A 300 -13.85 1.07 21.76
CA ALA A 300 -14.99 0.89 20.87
C ALA A 300 -15.14 -0.55 20.34
N ASP A 301 -14.01 -1.19 20.04
CA ASP A 301 -13.95 -2.59 19.57
C ASP A 301 -14.07 -3.61 20.75
N GLY A 302 -14.08 -3.15 22.01
CA GLY A 302 -14.17 -4.00 23.21
C GLY A 302 -12.91 -4.81 23.52
N THR A 303 -11.76 -4.46 22.92
CA THR A 303 -10.48 -5.12 23.17
C THR A 303 -9.79 -4.63 24.43
N VAL A 304 -10.17 -3.45 24.92
CA VAL A 304 -9.67 -2.83 26.15
C VAL A 304 -10.84 -2.23 26.92
N THR A 305 -10.84 -2.39 28.24
CA THR A 305 -11.72 -1.67 29.17
C THR A 305 -10.89 -0.69 30.00
N LEU A 306 -11.41 0.52 30.23
CA LEU A 306 -10.65 1.58 30.91
C LEU A 306 -10.28 1.24 32.34
N ASP A 307 -11.14 0.50 33.04
CA ASP A 307 -10.95 0.07 34.43
C ASP A 307 -9.90 -1.06 34.61
N GLU A 308 -9.54 -1.75 33.53
CA GLU A 308 -8.49 -2.76 33.51
C GLU A 308 -7.10 -2.20 33.17
N LEU A 309 -7.01 -0.93 32.77
CA LEU A 309 -5.73 -0.30 32.46
C LEU A 309 -5.05 0.23 33.71
N ASP A 310 -3.76 -0.07 33.84
CA ASP A 310 -2.93 0.56 34.85
C ASP A 310 -2.87 2.09 34.65
N ALA A 311 -2.84 2.83 35.75
CA ALA A 311 -2.83 4.30 35.70
C ALA A 311 -1.66 4.87 34.88
N ASP A 312 -0.50 4.18 34.88
CA ASP A 312 0.67 4.59 34.10
C ASP A 312 0.50 4.32 32.60
N ALA A 313 -0.33 3.33 32.24
CA ALA A 313 -0.62 3.01 30.84
C ALA A 313 -1.62 3.99 30.21
N LEU A 314 -2.38 4.73 31.02
CA LEU A 314 -3.35 5.71 30.50
C LEU A 314 -2.67 6.85 29.74
N PRO A 315 -3.33 7.39 28.69
CA PRO A 315 -2.95 8.68 28.11
C PRO A 315 -2.95 9.80 29.15
N GLU A 316 -2.01 10.75 29.03
CA GLU A 316 -1.90 11.88 29.98
C GLU A 316 -3.23 12.65 30.15
N ALA A 317 -3.99 12.82 29.07
CA ALA A 317 -5.28 13.50 29.08
C ALA A 317 -6.29 12.86 30.03
N LEU A 318 -6.17 11.57 30.35
CA LEU A 318 -7.11 10.82 31.17
C LEU A 318 -6.65 10.65 32.62
N LYS A 319 -5.35 10.75 32.93
CA LYS A 319 -4.78 10.41 34.24
C LYS A 319 -5.41 11.22 35.40
N ALA A 320 -5.79 12.48 35.17
CA ALA A 320 -6.39 13.33 36.19
C ALA A 320 -7.93 13.22 36.29
N MET A 321 -8.57 12.43 35.43
CA MET A 321 -10.03 12.31 35.37
C MET A 321 -10.54 11.18 36.28
N ALA A 322 -11.74 11.35 36.84
CA ALA A 322 -12.45 10.26 37.50
C ALA A 322 -12.93 9.23 36.46
N PRO A 323 -13.09 7.92 36.83
CA PRO A 323 -13.42 6.86 35.86
C PRO A 323 -14.63 7.17 34.95
N ALA A 324 -15.74 7.64 35.52
CA ALA A 324 -16.92 8.02 34.75
C ALA A 324 -16.66 9.19 33.77
N ALA A 325 -15.73 10.09 34.08
CA ALA A 325 -15.34 11.17 33.19
C ALA A 325 -14.39 10.66 32.06
N GLN A 326 -13.53 9.67 32.34
CA GLN A 326 -12.70 8.99 31.34
C GLN A 326 -13.57 8.30 30.31
N GLU A 327 -14.59 7.52 30.74
CA GLU A 327 -15.53 6.84 29.85
C GLU A 327 -16.30 7.84 28.98
N ALA A 328 -16.84 8.90 29.58
CA ALA A 328 -17.56 9.95 28.84
C ALA A 328 -16.66 10.66 27.82
N PHE A 329 -15.39 10.91 28.15
CA PHE A 329 -14.44 11.55 27.28
C PHE A 329 -14.08 10.67 26.07
N VAL A 330 -13.77 9.40 26.31
CA VAL A 330 -13.44 8.43 25.25
C VAL A 330 -14.64 8.18 24.33
N SER A 331 -15.86 8.03 24.90
CA SER A 331 -17.11 7.91 24.12
C SER A 331 -17.35 9.15 23.26
N GLY A 332 -17.16 10.35 23.81
CA GLY A 332 -17.30 11.60 23.05
C GLY A 332 -16.30 11.73 21.90
N LEU A 333 -15.06 11.24 22.08
CA LEU A 333 -14.08 11.19 21.00
C LEU A 333 -14.46 10.16 19.92
N SER A 334 -15.03 9.01 20.30
CA SER A 334 -15.54 8.02 19.34
C SER A 334 -16.65 8.58 18.47
N GLU A 335 -17.65 9.23 19.08
CA GLU A 335 -18.76 9.89 18.35
C GLU A 335 -18.27 11.02 17.43
N LYS A 336 -17.31 11.82 17.91
CA LYS A 336 -16.67 12.86 17.11
C LYS A 336 -15.95 12.26 15.91
N ARG A 337 -15.19 11.18 16.10
CA ARG A 337 -14.46 10.46 15.06
C ARG A 337 -15.40 9.95 13.96
N GLU A 338 -16.48 9.27 14.34
CA GLU A 338 -17.47 8.77 13.39
C GLU A 338 -18.11 9.90 12.56
N THR A 339 -18.39 11.02 13.21
CA THR A 339 -18.96 12.19 12.55
C THR A 339 -17.99 12.79 11.53
N LEU A 340 -16.72 12.97 11.93
CA LEU A 340 -15.67 13.50 11.06
C LEU A 340 -15.41 12.57 9.86
N GLN A 341 -15.31 11.25 10.09
CA GLN A 341 -15.13 10.27 9.03
C GLN A 341 -16.29 10.28 8.02
N ARG A 342 -17.53 10.44 8.48
CA ARG A 342 -18.70 10.56 7.59
C ARG A 342 -18.60 11.82 6.74
N GLN A 343 -18.32 12.98 7.36
CA GLN A 343 -18.14 14.24 6.62
C GLN A 343 -17.02 14.18 5.60
N ILE A 344 -15.90 13.55 5.94
CA ILE A 344 -14.79 13.34 5.00
C ILE A 344 -15.26 12.48 3.82
N ARG A 345 -15.94 11.35 4.06
CA ARG A 345 -16.43 10.49 2.98
C ARG A 345 -17.42 11.21 2.06
N ASP A 346 -18.35 11.97 2.61
CA ASP A 346 -19.35 12.71 1.83
C ASP A 346 -18.68 13.76 0.93
N LEU A 347 -17.77 14.56 1.48
CA LEU A 347 -17.02 15.57 0.72
C LEU A 347 -16.03 14.94 -0.27
N SER A 348 -15.44 13.78 0.05
CA SER A 348 -14.57 13.04 -0.87
C SER A 348 -15.34 12.50 -2.08
N ALA A 349 -16.60 12.09 -1.90
CA ALA A 349 -17.46 11.70 -3.02
C ALA A 349 -17.74 12.90 -3.93
N GLU A 350 -18.12 14.08 -3.38
CA GLU A 350 -18.33 15.32 -4.15
C GLU A 350 -17.04 15.77 -4.86
N ARG A 351 -15.88 15.60 -4.19
CA ARG A 351 -14.55 15.84 -4.77
C ARG A 351 -14.28 14.93 -5.97
N GLY A 352 -14.57 13.63 -5.84
CA GLY A 352 -14.43 12.64 -6.90
C GLY A 352 -15.27 12.98 -8.12
N ASP A 353 -16.55 13.33 -7.93
CA ASP A 353 -17.45 13.75 -9.01
C ASP A 353 -16.95 15.02 -9.72
N TYR A 354 -16.44 15.99 -8.96
CA TYR A 354 -15.85 17.21 -9.52
C TYR A 354 -14.63 16.90 -10.39
N ILE A 355 -13.72 16.03 -9.91
CA ILE A 355 -12.52 15.62 -10.65
C ILE A 355 -12.92 14.83 -11.90
N ALA A 356 -13.85 13.85 -11.79
CA ALA A 356 -14.32 13.07 -12.92
C ALA A 356 -14.85 13.97 -14.05
N LYS A 357 -15.65 14.98 -13.68
CA LYS A 357 -16.14 15.97 -14.64
C LYS A 357 -15.01 16.76 -15.30
N LYS A 358 -13.99 17.17 -14.54
CA LYS A 358 -12.82 17.89 -15.08
C LYS A 358 -12.01 17.03 -16.03
N VAL A 359 -11.88 15.74 -15.73
CA VAL A 359 -11.22 14.76 -16.60
C VAL A 359 -12.00 14.58 -17.91
N ASP A 360 -13.33 14.47 -17.84
CA ASP A 360 -14.20 14.38 -19.03
C ASP A 360 -14.14 15.64 -19.90
N ASP A 361 -14.22 16.83 -19.28
CA ASP A 361 -14.11 18.12 -19.95
C ASP A 361 -12.75 18.29 -20.69
N ALA A 362 -11.69 17.66 -20.17
CA ALA A 362 -10.36 17.64 -20.79
C ALA A 362 -10.20 16.56 -21.90
N GLY A 363 -11.27 15.84 -22.23
CA GLY A 363 -11.24 14.79 -23.26
C GLY A 363 -10.74 13.42 -22.76
N GLY A 364 -10.71 13.24 -21.43
CA GLY A 364 -10.17 12.05 -20.75
C GLY A 364 -8.67 12.16 -20.50
N MET A 365 -8.19 11.35 -19.58
CA MET A 365 -6.76 11.32 -19.18
C MET A 365 -6.08 10.03 -19.65
N ARG A 366 -6.53 9.44 -20.74
CA ARG A 366 -5.92 8.23 -21.33
C ARG A 366 -4.48 8.52 -21.69
N GLY A 367 -3.55 7.94 -20.98
CA GLY A 367 -2.10 8.18 -21.17
C GLY A 367 -1.43 9.01 -20.08
N SER A 368 -2.20 9.52 -19.08
CA SER A 368 -1.60 10.07 -17.87
C SER A 368 -0.83 8.98 -17.11
N LEU A 369 0.14 9.36 -16.30
CA LEU A 369 0.86 8.43 -15.43
C LEU A 369 -0.10 7.68 -14.51
N ASP A 370 -1.08 8.39 -13.94
CA ASP A 370 -2.08 7.79 -13.04
C ASP A 370 -2.87 6.66 -13.70
N GLN A 371 -3.34 6.87 -14.95
CA GLN A 371 -4.06 5.84 -15.69
C GLN A 371 -3.16 4.64 -16.00
N LYS A 372 -1.93 4.89 -16.46
CA LYS A 372 -0.98 3.82 -16.77
C LYS A 372 -0.62 2.99 -15.54
N LEU A 373 -0.37 3.64 -14.39
CA LEU A 373 -0.10 2.96 -13.13
C LEU A 373 -1.31 2.15 -12.66
N TYR A 374 -2.51 2.72 -12.75
CA TYR A 374 -3.74 2.01 -12.40
C TYR A 374 -3.91 0.75 -13.26
N ASP A 375 -3.76 0.86 -14.58
CA ASP A 375 -3.92 -0.25 -15.51
C ASP A 375 -2.90 -1.38 -15.22
N ALA A 376 -1.64 -1.02 -14.94
CA ALA A 376 -0.62 -2.00 -14.57
C ALA A 376 -0.92 -2.68 -13.23
N VAL A 377 -1.24 -1.90 -12.19
CA VAL A 377 -1.59 -2.43 -10.86
C VAL A 377 -2.81 -3.34 -10.94
N LYS A 378 -3.84 -2.94 -11.69
CA LYS A 378 -5.07 -3.73 -11.87
C LYS A 378 -4.79 -5.12 -12.46
N VAL A 379 -3.93 -5.20 -13.47
CA VAL A 379 -3.55 -6.48 -14.10
C VAL A 379 -2.69 -7.31 -13.14
N GLN A 380 -1.63 -6.73 -12.60
CA GLN A 380 -0.66 -7.42 -11.76
C GLN A 380 -1.27 -7.89 -10.43
N ALA A 381 -2.07 -7.06 -9.77
CA ALA A 381 -2.70 -7.38 -8.50
C ALA A 381 -3.85 -8.41 -8.65
N SER A 382 -4.44 -8.56 -9.86
CA SER A 382 -5.44 -9.59 -10.12
C SER A 382 -4.88 -11.01 -9.92
N GLU A 383 -3.59 -11.22 -10.17
CA GLU A 383 -2.89 -12.48 -9.92
C GLU A 383 -2.79 -12.81 -8.42
N ALA A 384 -2.81 -11.77 -7.57
CA ALA A 384 -2.87 -11.89 -6.10
C ALA A 384 -4.32 -11.92 -5.56
N GLY A 385 -5.33 -12.01 -6.44
CA GLY A 385 -6.74 -12.09 -6.06
C GLY A 385 -7.38 -10.74 -5.71
N LEU A 386 -6.73 -9.63 -6.04
CA LEU A 386 -7.25 -8.28 -5.82
C LEU A 386 -8.02 -7.81 -7.07
N GLU A 387 -9.27 -7.41 -6.90
CA GLU A 387 -10.11 -6.92 -7.98
C GLU A 387 -10.39 -5.42 -7.85
N TYR A 388 -10.21 -4.68 -8.92
CA TYR A 388 -10.46 -3.25 -9.02
C TYR A 388 -11.59 -2.98 -10.01
N LYS A 389 -12.62 -2.23 -9.61
CA LYS A 389 -13.77 -1.85 -10.44
C LYS A 389 -13.70 -0.42 -10.94
N ASP A 390 -13.23 0.47 -10.08
CA ASP A 390 -13.18 1.90 -10.33
C ASP A 390 -11.89 2.29 -11.06
N GLY A 391 -11.87 3.49 -11.63
CA GLY A 391 -10.68 4.06 -12.25
C GLY A 391 -9.64 4.57 -11.23
N PRO A 392 -8.53 5.19 -11.70
CA PRO A 392 -7.50 5.73 -10.82
C PRO A 392 -8.04 6.88 -9.96
N ALA A 393 -7.54 7.00 -8.73
CA ALA A 393 -7.74 8.18 -7.91
C ALA A 393 -6.79 9.30 -8.40
N TYR A 394 -7.33 10.38 -8.94
CA TYR A 394 -6.57 11.53 -9.46
C TYR A 394 -6.25 12.55 -8.38
#